data_c29d3d74f7646e0303940ea1fc6d8158
#
_entry.id   c29d3d74f7646e0303940ea1fc6d8158
#
_cell.length_a   1.000
_cell.length_b   1.000
_cell.length_c   1.000
_cell.angle_alpha   90.00
_cell.angle_beta   90.00
_cell.angle_gamma   90.00
#
_symmetry.space_group_name_H-M   'P 1'
#
loop_
_entity.id
_entity.type
_entity.pdbx_description
1 polymer ?
#
loop_
_entity_poly.entity_id
_entity_poly.type
_entity_poly.pdbx_seq_one_letter_code
_entity_poly.pdbx_strand_id
1 'polypeptide(L)'
;MKNSWITVIGIGCDGLDGLSAQSREVLASAEVLAGSARYHTLVSDTDILDGCVRLISQKGFTSLAEQFQSYKDKRIVVMTAGDPMHYGAGSALARRLGTSDITVIPKPSAFSLACGRMVWSVPDSECLTIHA
;
A
#
# COMPACT_ATOMS: atom_id res chain seq x y z
N MET A 1 9.55 1.09 -19.45
CA MET A 1 9.52 1.08 -17.98
C MET A 1 8.79 2.33 -17.49
N LYS A 2 7.79 2.15 -16.64
CA LYS A 2 7.16 3.27 -15.94
C LYS A 2 8.17 3.88 -14.98
N ASN A 3 8.46 5.14 -15.13
CA ASN A 3 9.29 5.88 -14.18
C ASN A 3 8.39 6.43 -13.07
N SER A 4 7.74 5.50 -12.34
CA SER A 4 6.84 5.87 -11.25
C SER A 4 7.64 6.25 -10.01
N TRP A 5 7.26 7.34 -9.39
CA TRP A 5 7.87 7.82 -8.16
C TRP A 5 7.10 7.36 -6.91
N ILE A 6 5.92 6.78 -7.09
CA ILE A 6 5.09 6.23 -6.02
C ILE A 6 4.89 4.74 -6.25
N THR A 7 5.22 3.92 -5.26
CA THR A 7 4.90 2.49 -5.27
C THR A 7 3.96 2.18 -4.11
N VAL A 8 2.82 1.59 -4.42
CA VAL A 8 1.83 1.17 -3.42
C VAL A 8 1.97 -0.33 -3.21
N ILE A 9 2.29 -0.74 -1.99
CA ILE A 9 2.44 -2.16 -1.64
C ILE A 9 1.30 -2.62 -0.73
N GLY A 10 0.80 -3.82 -0.97
CA GLY A 10 -0.11 -4.50 -0.06
C GLY A 10 0.65 -5.06 1.13
N ILE A 11 0.12 -4.86 2.34
CA ILE A 11 0.68 -5.41 3.58
C ILE A 11 -0.43 -6.05 4.40
N GLY A 12 -0.12 -7.16 5.06
CA GLY A 12 -1.05 -7.86 5.94
C GLY A 12 -0.68 -7.71 7.41
N CYS A 13 -1.41 -8.39 8.27
CA CYS A 13 -1.16 -8.42 9.72
C CYS A 13 0.17 -9.07 10.07
N ASP A 14 0.72 -9.90 9.17
CA ASP A 14 2.01 -10.55 9.30
C ASP A 14 3.21 -9.61 9.02
N GLY A 15 2.94 -8.35 8.67
CA GLY A 15 3.96 -7.34 8.50
C GLY A 15 5.01 -7.72 7.47
N LEU A 16 6.27 -7.58 7.83
CA LEU A 16 7.41 -7.88 6.94
C LEU A 16 7.46 -9.36 6.52
N ASP A 17 7.08 -10.27 7.41
CA ASP A 17 7.17 -11.71 7.14
C ASP A 17 6.26 -12.15 5.98
N GLY A 18 5.15 -11.46 5.79
CA GLY A 18 4.21 -11.73 4.70
C GLY A 18 4.51 -11.03 3.38
N LEU A 19 5.55 -10.20 3.32
CA LEU A 19 5.91 -9.49 2.09
C LEU A 19 6.72 -10.37 1.15
N SER A 20 6.47 -10.24 -0.16
CA SER A 20 7.32 -10.83 -1.18
C SER A 20 8.73 -10.21 -1.17
N ALA A 21 9.70 -10.89 -1.76
CA ALA A 21 11.04 -10.33 -1.92
C ALA A 21 11.01 -8.99 -2.66
N GLN A 22 10.18 -8.87 -3.70
CA GLN A 22 10.01 -7.63 -4.45
C GLN A 22 9.48 -6.49 -3.55
N SER A 23 8.46 -6.75 -2.74
CA SER A 23 7.90 -5.73 -1.84
C SER A 23 8.89 -5.34 -0.75
N ARG A 24 9.71 -6.26 -0.25
CA ARG A 24 10.77 -5.96 0.71
C ARG A 24 11.86 -5.07 0.11
N GLU A 25 12.27 -5.33 -1.12
CA GLU A 25 13.24 -4.49 -1.84
C GLU A 25 12.69 -3.07 -2.05
N VAL A 26 11.44 -2.96 -2.47
CA VAL A 26 10.76 -1.66 -2.63
C VAL A 26 10.72 -0.91 -1.29
N LEU A 27 10.33 -1.59 -0.22
CA LEU A 27 10.29 -0.99 1.12
C LEU A 27 11.67 -0.50 1.55
N ALA A 28 12.70 -1.29 1.32
CA ALA A 28 14.10 -0.92 1.65
C ALA A 28 14.59 0.30 0.85
N SER A 29 14.04 0.53 -0.33
CA SER A 29 14.40 1.67 -1.18
C SER A 29 13.66 2.96 -0.83
N ALA A 30 12.69 2.92 0.09
CA ALA A 30 11.85 4.05 0.41
C ALA A 30 12.64 5.21 1.03
N GLU A 31 12.49 6.39 0.45
CA GLU A 31 12.95 7.65 1.04
C GLU A 31 11.82 8.32 1.83
N VAL A 32 10.58 8.06 1.42
CA VAL A 32 9.36 8.46 2.11
C VAL A 32 8.46 7.24 2.25
N LEU A 33 8.01 6.95 3.45
CA LEU A 33 7.11 5.84 3.75
C LEU A 33 5.80 6.37 4.28
N ALA A 34 4.71 6.05 3.58
CA ALA A 34 3.37 6.51 3.92
C ALA A 34 2.45 5.34 4.26
N GLY A 35 1.51 5.55 5.15
CA GLY A 35 0.52 4.58 5.55
C GLY A 35 -0.10 4.90 6.90
N SER A 36 -1.01 4.05 7.37
CA SER A 36 -1.58 4.20 8.71
C SER A 36 -0.54 3.92 9.79
N ALA A 37 -0.77 4.46 10.99
CA ALA A 37 0.11 4.23 12.14
C ALA A 37 0.33 2.74 12.42
N ARG A 38 -0.69 1.91 12.22
CA ARG A 38 -0.60 0.46 12.38
C ARG A 38 0.49 -0.16 11.49
N TYR A 39 0.54 0.22 10.22
CA TYR A 39 1.55 -0.33 9.29
C TYR A 39 2.94 0.19 9.59
N HIS A 40 3.07 1.43 9.99
CA HIS A 40 4.35 1.95 10.47
C HIS A 40 4.88 1.14 11.67
N THR A 41 4.00 0.78 12.60
CA THR A 41 4.37 -0.08 13.74
C THR A 41 4.82 -1.47 13.29
N LEU A 42 4.13 -2.07 12.31
CA LEU A 42 4.46 -3.40 11.82
C LEU A 42 5.84 -3.49 11.15
N VAL A 43 6.39 -2.38 10.68
CA VAL A 43 7.69 -2.33 9.98
C VAL A 43 8.75 -1.55 10.77
N SER A 44 8.46 -1.17 12.00
CA SER A 44 9.33 -0.27 12.80
C SER A 44 10.64 -0.89 13.26
N ASP A 45 10.68 -2.21 13.42
CA ASP A 45 11.83 -2.93 13.97
C ASP A 45 12.91 -3.23 12.92
N THR A 46 13.01 -2.42 11.87
CA THR A 46 13.99 -2.65 10.81
C THR A 46 14.92 -1.46 10.65
N ASP A 47 16.21 -1.72 10.68
CA ASP A 47 17.25 -0.74 10.33
C ASP A 47 17.15 -0.27 8.87
N ILE A 48 16.37 -0.99 8.06
CA ILE A 48 16.14 -0.72 6.64
C ILE A 48 15.52 0.67 6.39
N LEU A 49 14.80 1.20 7.37
CA LEU A 49 14.06 2.46 7.24
C LEU A 49 14.73 3.62 7.98
N ASP A 50 15.99 3.47 8.36
CA ASP A 50 16.74 4.54 8.99
C ASP A 50 16.88 5.75 8.05
N GLY A 51 16.51 6.93 8.56
CA GLY A 51 16.52 8.16 7.79
C GLY A 51 15.35 8.36 6.83
N CYS A 52 14.43 7.41 6.75
CA CYS A 52 13.21 7.52 5.93
C CYS A 52 12.22 8.50 6.54
N VAL A 53 11.68 9.40 5.73
CA VAL A 53 10.58 10.28 6.16
C VAL A 53 9.30 9.47 6.32
N ARG A 54 8.62 9.61 7.45
CA ARG A 54 7.39 8.87 7.73
C ARG A 54 6.17 9.78 7.66
N LEU A 55 5.22 9.44 6.80
CA LEU A 55 3.94 10.12 6.67
C LEU A 55 2.82 9.22 7.16
N ILE A 56 2.14 9.63 8.22
CA ILE A 56 1.07 8.84 8.83
C ILE A 56 -0.29 9.34 8.33
N SER A 57 -1.06 8.41 7.74
CA SER A 57 -2.43 8.69 7.32
C SER A 57 -3.37 8.72 8.53
N GLN A 58 -4.00 9.85 8.81
CA GLN A 58 -4.96 10.01 9.91
C GLN A 58 -6.42 10.00 9.43
N LYS A 59 -6.68 10.52 8.24
CA LYS A 59 -8.05 10.67 7.70
C LYS A 59 -8.14 10.29 6.23
N GLY A 60 -7.55 9.16 5.86
CA GLY A 60 -7.55 8.69 4.48
C GLY A 60 -6.39 9.23 3.66
N PHE A 61 -6.35 8.83 2.38
CA PHE A 61 -5.19 9.04 1.51
C PHE A 61 -5.23 10.35 0.73
N THR A 62 -6.33 11.09 0.75
CA THR A 62 -6.45 12.36 0.03
C THR A 62 -5.47 13.41 0.57
N SER A 63 -5.35 13.50 1.90
CA SER A 63 -4.38 14.41 2.53
C SER A 63 -2.94 14.00 2.28
N LEU A 64 -2.65 12.71 2.18
CA LEU A 64 -1.31 12.22 1.83
C LEU A 64 -0.95 12.57 0.39
N ALA A 65 -1.89 12.44 -0.55
CA ALA A 65 -1.66 12.77 -1.94
C ALA A 65 -1.17 14.22 -2.13
N GLU A 66 -1.71 15.15 -1.36
CA GLU A 66 -1.25 16.54 -1.36
C GLU A 66 0.17 16.69 -0.82
N GLN A 67 0.49 15.96 0.26
CA GLN A 67 1.84 15.96 0.85
C GLN A 67 2.88 15.38 -0.10
N PHE A 68 2.51 14.40 -0.93
CA PHE A 68 3.43 13.74 -1.86
C PHE A 68 4.05 14.71 -2.85
N GLN A 69 3.38 15.78 -3.22
CA GLN A 69 3.92 16.80 -4.13
C GLN A 69 5.20 17.44 -3.59
N SER A 70 5.34 17.55 -2.27
CA SER A 70 6.55 18.06 -1.62
C SER A 70 7.74 17.10 -1.70
N TYR A 71 7.48 15.84 -2.09
CA TYR A 71 8.48 14.78 -2.17
C TYR A 71 8.58 14.18 -3.58
N LYS A 72 8.23 14.94 -4.61
CA LYS A 72 8.15 14.44 -6.00
C LYS A 72 9.46 13.92 -6.55
N ASP A 73 10.59 14.35 -6.00
CA ASP A 73 11.93 13.91 -6.35
C ASP A 73 12.42 12.70 -5.55
N LYS A 74 11.58 12.17 -4.66
CA LYS A 74 11.90 11.06 -3.77
C LYS A 74 11.14 9.80 -4.15
N ARG A 75 11.67 8.65 -3.71
CA ARG A 75 10.95 7.37 -3.82
C ARG A 75 9.95 7.26 -2.68
N ILE A 76 8.66 7.33 -3.01
CA ILE A 76 7.58 7.20 -2.04
C ILE A 76 7.04 5.78 -2.09
N VAL A 77 6.97 5.13 -0.93
CA VAL A 77 6.30 3.83 -0.77
C VAL A 77 5.09 4.01 0.12
N VAL A 78 3.95 3.53 -0.35
CA VAL A 78 2.68 3.59 0.39
C VAL A 78 2.29 2.18 0.82
N MET A 79 2.06 1.99 2.11
CA MET A 79 1.57 0.73 2.66
C MET A 79 0.05 0.78 2.78
N THR A 80 -0.62 -0.27 2.30
CA THR A 80 -2.09 -0.40 2.39
C THR A 80 -2.49 -1.85 2.63
N ALA A 81 -3.67 -2.06 3.18
CA ALA A 81 -4.14 -3.39 3.50
C ALA A 81 -4.41 -4.22 2.24
N GLY A 82 -3.93 -5.46 2.23
CA GLY A 82 -4.26 -6.47 1.23
C GLY A 82 -4.00 -6.04 -0.21
N ASP A 83 -5.05 -6.00 -1.01
CA ASP A 83 -4.96 -5.55 -2.40
C ASP A 83 -5.27 -4.04 -2.49
N PRO A 84 -4.27 -3.21 -2.86
CA PRO A 84 -4.47 -1.76 -2.99
C PRO A 84 -5.54 -1.35 -3.99
N MET A 85 -5.88 -2.23 -4.94
CA MET A 85 -6.85 -1.95 -6.00
C MET A 85 -8.26 -2.47 -5.69
N HIS A 86 -8.44 -3.19 -4.59
CA HIS A 86 -9.74 -3.75 -4.18
C HIS A 86 -10.28 -3.00 -2.97
N TYR A 87 -11.04 -1.93 -3.20
CA TYR A 87 -11.50 -0.97 -2.20
C TYR A 87 -10.35 -0.38 -1.36
N GLY A 88 -9.20 -0.21 -2.00
CA GLY A 88 -7.97 0.17 -1.32
C GLY A 88 -7.43 1.53 -1.74
N ALA A 89 -6.39 1.95 -1.03
CA ALA A 89 -5.74 3.23 -1.24
C ALA A 89 -5.14 3.42 -2.63
N GLY A 90 -4.74 2.34 -3.29
CA GLY A 90 -4.17 2.40 -4.63
C GLY A 90 -5.15 3.01 -5.63
N SER A 91 -6.42 2.59 -5.56
CA SER A 91 -7.48 3.15 -6.40
C SER A 91 -7.71 4.63 -6.14
N ALA A 92 -7.73 5.04 -4.87
CA ALA A 92 -7.93 6.43 -4.48
C ALA A 92 -6.78 7.33 -4.94
N LEU A 93 -5.54 6.87 -4.76
CA LEU A 93 -4.35 7.60 -5.20
C LEU A 93 -4.28 7.71 -6.73
N ALA A 94 -4.63 6.65 -7.46
CA ALA A 94 -4.64 6.66 -8.92
C ALA A 94 -5.65 7.67 -9.47
N ARG A 95 -6.81 7.77 -8.86
CA ARG A 95 -7.81 8.79 -9.24
C ARG A 95 -7.33 10.22 -8.97
N ARG A 96 -6.55 10.43 -7.91
CA ARG A 96 -6.09 11.76 -7.51
C ARG A 96 -4.84 12.20 -8.27
N LEU A 97 -3.88 11.30 -8.48
CA LEU A 97 -2.55 11.62 -9.00
C LEU A 97 -2.33 11.19 -10.45
N GLY A 98 -3.24 10.35 -10.98
CA GLY A 98 -3.06 9.73 -12.29
C GLY A 98 -2.32 8.39 -12.20
N THR A 99 -2.43 7.61 -13.27
CA THR A 99 -1.90 6.23 -13.30
C THR A 99 -0.44 6.15 -13.72
N SER A 100 0.09 7.18 -14.36
CA SER A 100 1.47 7.17 -14.87
C SER A 100 2.52 7.23 -13.77
N ASP A 101 2.17 7.82 -12.62
CA ASP A 101 3.09 8.07 -11.51
C ASP A 101 3.11 6.95 -10.46
N ILE A 102 2.24 5.95 -10.62
CA ILE A 102 1.99 4.93 -9.59
C ILE A 102 2.31 3.54 -10.12
N THR A 103 3.04 2.76 -9.33
CA THR A 103 3.19 1.31 -9.47
C THR A 103 2.51 0.63 -8.29
N VAL A 104 1.80 -0.46 -8.53
CA VAL A 104 1.09 -1.21 -7.48
C VAL A 104 1.62 -2.63 -7.41
N ILE A 105 1.97 -3.08 -6.20
CA ILE A 105 2.32 -4.46 -5.92
C ILE A 105 1.24 -5.01 -4.98
N PRO A 106 0.26 -5.77 -5.50
CA PRO A 106 -0.86 -6.24 -4.70
C PRO A 106 -0.48 -7.41 -3.79
N LYS A 107 -1.28 -7.59 -2.76
CA LYS A 107 -1.36 -8.78 -1.95
C LYS A 107 -2.81 -9.28 -2.02
N PRO A 108 -3.13 -10.55 -1.66
CA PRO A 108 -4.52 -10.98 -1.65
C PRO A 108 -5.41 -10.06 -0.82
N SER A 109 -6.58 -9.72 -1.36
CA SER A 109 -7.59 -8.93 -0.64
C SER A 109 -8.20 -9.75 0.50
N ALA A 110 -8.88 -9.08 1.42
CA ALA A 110 -9.68 -9.74 2.45
C ALA A 110 -10.71 -10.69 1.82
N PHE A 111 -11.27 -10.35 0.67
CA PHE A 111 -12.22 -11.19 -0.06
C PHE A 111 -11.55 -12.46 -0.59
N SER A 112 -10.37 -12.35 -1.20
CA SER A 112 -9.60 -13.52 -1.66
C SER A 112 -9.24 -14.44 -0.50
N LEU A 113 -8.82 -13.88 0.62
CA LEU A 113 -8.48 -14.66 1.82
C LEU A 113 -9.70 -15.37 2.41
N ALA A 114 -10.84 -14.67 2.48
CA ALA A 114 -12.09 -15.25 2.96
C ALA A 114 -12.58 -16.37 2.04
N CYS A 115 -12.58 -16.13 0.74
CA CYS A 115 -12.95 -17.13 -0.25
C CYS A 115 -12.03 -18.36 -0.19
N GLY A 116 -10.73 -18.15 0.00
CA GLY A 116 -9.79 -19.26 0.17
C GLY A 116 -10.10 -20.11 1.40
N ARG A 117 -10.44 -19.51 2.52
CA ARG A 117 -10.85 -20.23 3.74
C ARG A 117 -12.15 -20.99 3.58
N MET A 118 -13.11 -20.43 2.84
CA MET A 118 -14.40 -21.04 2.56
C MET A 118 -14.35 -22.02 1.39
N VAL A 119 -13.25 -22.04 0.65
CA VAL A 119 -13.12 -22.79 -0.61
C VAL A 119 -14.19 -22.37 -1.64
N TRP A 120 -14.42 -21.06 -1.73
CA TRP A 120 -15.32 -20.43 -2.68
C TRP A 120 -14.52 -19.79 -3.82
N SER A 121 -15.09 -19.83 -5.02
CA SER A 121 -14.53 -19.11 -6.16
C SER A 121 -14.82 -17.61 -6.05
N VAL A 122 -13.79 -16.76 -6.15
CA VAL A 122 -13.99 -15.30 -6.10
C VAL A 122 -14.92 -14.81 -7.21
N PRO A 123 -14.79 -15.27 -8.49
CA PRO A 123 -15.70 -14.83 -9.55
C PRO A 123 -17.18 -15.19 -9.33
N ASP A 124 -17.46 -16.23 -8.54
CA ASP A 124 -18.82 -16.66 -8.22
C ASP A 124 -19.37 -15.97 -6.97
N SER A 125 -18.59 -15.05 -6.38
CA SER A 125 -18.93 -14.35 -5.15
C SER A 125 -19.12 -12.87 -5.42
N GLU A 126 -20.07 -12.25 -4.71
CA GLU A 126 -20.25 -10.80 -4.76
C GLU A 126 -19.54 -10.14 -3.59
N CYS A 127 -18.61 -9.24 -3.90
CA CYS A 127 -17.80 -8.54 -2.90
C CYS A 127 -18.31 -7.12 -2.73
N LEU A 128 -18.78 -6.79 -1.54
CA LEU A 128 -19.37 -5.50 -1.21
C LEU A 128 -18.61 -4.84 -0.05
N THR A 129 -18.60 -3.52 -0.03
CA THR A 129 -18.08 -2.75 1.10
C THR A 129 -19.11 -1.75 1.60
N ILE A 130 -19.13 -1.53 2.91
CA ILE A 130 -20.01 -0.56 3.59
C ILE A 130 -19.26 0.62 4.19
N HIS A 131 -17.93 0.65 4.07
CA HIS A 131 -17.18 1.79 4.57
C HIS A 131 -17.24 2.96 3.58
N ALA A 132 -17.31 4.19 4.10
CA ALA A 132 -17.38 5.41 3.32
C ALA A 132 -15.99 5.90 2.92
#